data_a5d636d4df8afc21b77ff030e6c57a1f
#
_entry.id   a5d636d4df8afc21b77ff030e6c57a1f
#
_cell.length_a   1.000
_cell.length_b   1.000
_cell.length_c   1.000
_cell.angle_alpha   90.00
_cell.angle_beta   90.00
_cell.angle_gamma   90.00
#
_symmetry.space_group_name_H-M   'P 1'
#
loop_
_entity.id
_entity.type
_entity.pdbx_description
1 polymer ?
#
loop_
_entity_poly.entity_id
_entity_poly.type
_entity_poly.pdbx_seq_one_letter_code
_entity_poly.pdbx_strand_id
1 'polypeptide(L)'
;PVVTAADAAGYRDRILSALPEGSTFEPLMTLYLTEQTDPDDVAAAYASGLIKAVKLYPAGATTNSASGVSHFDSVRPTLERMAEIGLPLCVHGEVTDSDIDIFDREAVFIDRVLDPIRRTTPGLRVVMEHITTSNAVDYARSQDETLGATITTHHLVINRNHILAGGIKPHYYCLPVAKREEH
;
A
#
# COMPACT_ATOMS: atom_id res chain seq x y z
N PRO A 1 1.42 7.89 -12.50
CA PRO A 1 1.42 7.91 -11.03
C PRO A 1 1.77 9.30 -10.49
N VAL A 2 1.41 9.58 -9.24
CA VAL A 2 1.74 10.82 -8.52
C VAL A 2 3.02 10.54 -7.75
N VAL A 3 4.16 10.92 -8.28
CA VAL A 3 5.48 10.54 -7.74
C VAL A 3 6.24 11.69 -7.08
N THR A 4 5.88 12.95 -7.42
CA THR A 4 6.53 14.15 -6.91
C THR A 4 5.56 15.07 -6.16
N ALA A 5 6.10 15.99 -5.37
CA ALA A 5 5.30 17.04 -4.74
C ALA A 5 4.50 17.85 -5.78
N ALA A 6 5.09 18.17 -6.92
CA ALA A 6 4.43 18.90 -8.01
C ALA A 6 3.25 18.11 -8.59
N ASP A 7 3.40 16.79 -8.80
CA ASP A 7 2.30 15.93 -9.26
C ASP A 7 1.15 15.91 -8.25
N ALA A 8 1.48 15.80 -6.95
CA ALA A 8 0.49 15.80 -5.87
C ALA A 8 -0.28 17.13 -5.81
N ALA A 9 0.42 18.25 -5.93
CA ALA A 9 -0.21 19.56 -5.98
C ALA A 9 -1.16 19.71 -7.17
N GLY A 10 -0.68 19.38 -8.37
CA GLY A 10 -1.49 19.45 -9.59
C GLY A 10 -2.71 18.50 -9.54
N TYR A 11 -2.59 17.34 -8.88
CA TYR A 11 -3.72 16.44 -8.70
C TYR A 11 -4.72 16.99 -7.68
N ARG A 12 -4.22 17.51 -6.56
CA ARG A 12 -5.06 18.20 -5.56
C ARG A 12 -5.87 19.34 -6.19
N ASP A 13 -5.23 20.16 -6.99
CA ASP A 13 -5.91 21.29 -7.67
C ASP A 13 -7.04 20.83 -8.60
N ARG A 14 -6.83 19.72 -9.35
CA ARG A 14 -7.90 19.13 -10.18
C ARG A 14 -9.08 18.64 -9.34
N ILE A 15 -8.82 18.01 -8.18
CA ILE A 15 -9.88 17.57 -7.26
C ILE A 15 -10.65 18.78 -6.75
N LEU A 16 -9.95 19.79 -6.24
CA LEU A 16 -10.59 21.00 -5.68
C LEU A 16 -11.41 21.76 -6.71
N SER A 17 -10.91 21.83 -7.96
CA SER A 17 -11.62 22.50 -9.06
C SER A 17 -12.93 21.81 -9.47
N ALA A 18 -13.07 20.51 -9.16
CA ALA A 18 -14.27 19.73 -9.45
C ALA A 18 -15.29 19.73 -8.31
N LEU A 19 -14.96 20.32 -7.16
CA LEU A 19 -15.86 20.36 -6.01
C LEU A 19 -16.98 21.41 -6.25
N PRO A 20 -18.20 21.14 -5.75
CA PRO A 20 -19.27 22.14 -5.76
C PRO A 20 -18.91 23.32 -4.86
N GLU A 21 -19.48 24.48 -5.18
CA GLU A 21 -19.33 25.70 -4.37
C GLU A 21 -19.74 25.44 -2.91
N GLY A 22 -18.92 25.93 -1.97
CA GLY A 22 -19.15 25.76 -0.53
C GLY A 22 -18.72 24.38 0.02
N SER A 23 -18.11 23.51 -0.79
CA SER A 23 -17.58 22.23 -0.30
C SER A 23 -16.44 22.43 0.71
N THR A 24 -16.49 21.69 1.83
CA THR A 24 -15.42 21.64 2.84
C THR A 24 -14.53 20.41 2.70
N PHE A 25 -14.67 19.66 1.59
CA PHE A 25 -13.84 18.46 1.35
C PHE A 25 -12.37 18.83 1.18
N GLU A 26 -11.51 18.17 1.94
CA GLU A 26 -10.05 18.30 1.85
C GLU A 26 -9.43 16.99 1.40
N PRO A 27 -8.79 16.93 0.21
CA PRO A 27 -8.13 15.75 -0.26
C PRO A 27 -6.80 15.54 0.48
N LEU A 28 -6.60 14.35 1.06
CA LEU A 28 -5.37 13.92 1.69
C LEU A 28 -4.48 13.24 0.64
N MET A 29 -3.47 13.95 0.14
CA MET A 29 -2.65 13.44 -0.95
C MET A 29 -1.62 12.42 -0.48
N THR A 30 -1.27 11.49 -1.38
CA THR A 30 -0.30 10.41 -1.16
C THR A 30 0.64 10.35 -2.36
N LEU A 31 1.95 10.16 -2.12
CA LEU A 31 2.90 9.88 -3.19
C LEU A 31 2.96 8.37 -3.48
N TYR A 32 3.21 8.04 -4.74
CA TYR A 32 3.49 6.69 -5.22
C TYR A 32 4.99 6.44 -5.11
N LEU A 33 5.42 5.46 -4.31
CA LEU A 33 6.83 5.10 -4.13
C LEU A 33 7.37 4.39 -5.37
N THR A 34 8.46 4.91 -5.89
CA THR A 34 9.26 4.30 -6.96
C THR A 34 10.72 4.19 -6.55
N GLU A 35 11.51 3.44 -7.30
CA GLU A 35 12.95 3.31 -7.05
C GLU A 35 13.74 4.62 -7.30
N GLN A 36 13.11 5.61 -7.94
CA GLN A 36 13.67 6.95 -8.20
C GLN A 36 13.13 8.02 -7.23
N THR A 37 12.32 7.62 -6.25
CA THR A 37 11.75 8.57 -5.29
C THR A 37 12.87 9.22 -4.46
N ASP A 38 12.93 10.55 -4.50
CA ASP A 38 13.90 11.33 -3.73
C ASP A 38 13.44 11.50 -2.28
N PRO A 39 14.21 11.06 -1.28
CA PRO A 39 13.88 11.22 0.14
C PRO A 39 13.67 12.67 0.57
N ASP A 40 14.41 13.61 0.00
CA ASP A 40 14.32 15.03 0.35
C ASP A 40 13.07 15.69 -0.24
N ASP A 41 12.65 15.30 -1.46
CA ASP A 41 11.38 15.75 -2.04
C ASP A 41 10.19 15.23 -1.22
N VAL A 42 10.22 13.98 -0.77
CA VAL A 42 9.21 13.39 0.13
C VAL A 42 9.15 14.16 1.44
N ALA A 43 10.30 14.48 2.05
CA ALA A 43 10.35 15.21 3.30
C ALA A 43 9.82 16.64 3.15
N ALA A 44 10.17 17.34 2.07
CA ALA A 44 9.68 18.67 1.77
C ALA A 44 8.17 18.69 1.52
N ALA A 45 7.65 17.72 0.76
CA ALA A 45 6.20 17.55 0.50
C ALA A 45 5.42 17.31 1.80
N TYR A 46 5.96 16.50 2.71
CA TYR A 46 5.33 16.27 4.01
C TYR A 46 5.38 17.51 4.90
N ALA A 47 6.52 18.16 5.00
CA ALA A 47 6.69 19.39 5.80
C ALA A 47 5.77 20.53 5.34
N SER A 48 5.46 20.61 4.04
CA SER A 48 4.50 21.58 3.49
C SER A 48 3.03 21.24 3.81
N GLY A 49 2.75 20.05 4.36
CA GLY A 49 1.40 19.55 4.64
C GLY A 49 0.67 19.00 3.42
N LEU A 50 1.30 18.98 2.25
CA LEU A 50 0.69 18.54 0.98
C LEU A 50 0.36 17.05 0.99
N ILE A 51 1.28 16.21 1.49
CA ILE A 51 1.07 14.76 1.53
C ILE A 51 0.87 14.27 2.97
N LYS A 52 0.19 13.12 3.10
CA LYS A 52 -0.11 12.48 4.39
C LYS A 52 0.47 11.07 4.50
N ALA A 53 0.86 10.47 3.39
CA ALA A 53 1.44 9.14 3.31
C ALA A 53 2.24 8.97 2.02
N VAL A 54 2.99 7.87 1.96
CA VAL A 54 3.57 7.33 0.71
C VAL A 54 3.02 5.94 0.49
N LYS A 55 2.66 5.59 -0.74
CA LYS A 55 2.10 4.28 -1.12
C LYS A 55 3.12 3.43 -1.85
N LEU A 56 3.39 2.25 -1.32
CA LEU A 56 4.20 1.21 -1.93
C LEU A 56 3.32 0.20 -2.65
N TYR A 57 3.62 -0.02 -3.93
CA TYR A 57 3.17 -1.18 -4.69
C TYR A 57 4.39 -1.99 -5.11
N PRO A 58 4.43 -3.30 -4.87
CA PRO A 58 5.37 -4.16 -5.59
C PRO A 58 5.09 -4.09 -7.10
N ALA A 59 6.14 -4.06 -7.91
CA ALA A 59 6.01 -3.94 -9.37
C ALA A 59 5.15 -5.09 -9.92
N GLY A 60 4.09 -4.75 -10.66
CA GLY A 60 3.18 -5.73 -11.25
C GLY A 60 2.14 -6.35 -10.29
N ALA A 61 2.07 -5.93 -9.02
CA ALA A 61 1.14 -6.51 -8.05
C ALA A 61 -0.33 -6.22 -8.36
N THR A 62 -0.62 -5.09 -8.99
CA THR A 62 -1.99 -4.67 -9.33
C THR A 62 -2.01 -3.84 -10.61
N THR A 63 -3.19 -3.38 -11.03
CA THR A 63 -3.35 -2.51 -12.20
C THR A 63 -2.51 -1.24 -12.06
N ASN A 64 -1.81 -0.86 -13.15
CA ASN A 64 -0.94 0.32 -13.22
C ASN A 64 0.22 0.34 -12.19
N SER A 65 0.69 -0.82 -11.73
CA SER A 65 1.80 -0.93 -10.78
C SER A 65 3.16 -1.29 -11.41
N ALA A 66 3.29 -1.18 -12.73
CA ALA A 66 4.55 -1.48 -13.43
C ALA A 66 5.74 -0.62 -12.97
N SER A 67 5.47 0.62 -12.51
CA SER A 67 6.50 1.52 -11.95
C SER A 67 6.71 1.34 -10.44
N GLY A 68 6.12 0.30 -9.84
CA GLY A 68 6.29 -0.03 -8.43
C GLY A 68 7.69 -0.49 -8.08
N VAL A 69 7.88 -0.89 -6.85
CA VAL A 69 9.18 -1.30 -6.32
C VAL A 69 9.44 -2.76 -6.66
N SER A 70 10.56 -3.02 -7.34
CA SER A 70 11.09 -4.37 -7.62
C SER A 70 12.23 -4.72 -6.64
N HIS A 71 13.05 -3.73 -6.31
CA HIS A 71 14.22 -3.89 -5.44
C HIS A 71 14.04 -3.05 -4.16
N PHE A 72 13.60 -3.67 -3.09
CA PHE A 72 13.26 -2.97 -1.84
C PHE A 72 14.46 -2.28 -1.18
N ASP A 73 15.68 -2.76 -1.42
CA ASP A 73 16.90 -2.09 -0.95
C ASP A 73 17.12 -0.71 -1.60
N SER A 74 16.63 -0.51 -2.84
CA SER A 74 16.78 0.77 -3.55
C SER A 74 15.96 1.90 -2.92
N VAL A 75 14.86 1.58 -2.25
CA VAL A 75 13.98 2.56 -1.58
C VAL A 75 14.31 2.76 -0.10
N ARG A 76 15.30 2.02 0.43
CA ARG A 76 15.69 2.11 1.84
C ARG A 76 15.96 3.54 2.31
N PRO A 77 16.73 4.40 1.59
CA PRO A 77 16.96 5.77 2.02
C PRO A 77 15.67 6.58 2.20
N THR A 78 14.69 6.37 1.33
CA THR A 78 13.36 6.99 1.43
C THR A 78 12.60 6.48 2.66
N LEU A 79 12.64 5.17 2.93
CA LEU A 79 11.97 4.58 4.10
C LEU A 79 12.60 5.06 5.42
N GLU A 80 13.93 5.16 5.48
CA GLU A 80 14.66 5.71 6.62
C GLU A 80 14.26 7.17 6.85
N ARG A 81 14.20 7.98 5.79
CA ARG A 81 13.77 9.38 5.88
C ARG A 81 12.32 9.51 6.36
N MET A 82 11.43 8.63 5.87
CA MET A 82 10.04 8.58 6.33
C MET A 82 9.93 8.22 7.81
N ALA A 83 10.74 7.27 8.30
CA ALA A 83 10.80 6.92 9.72
C ALA A 83 11.23 8.13 10.58
N GLU A 84 12.27 8.86 10.17
CA GLU A 84 12.76 10.05 10.88
C GLU A 84 11.69 11.14 11.04
N ILE A 85 10.89 11.38 9.98
CA ILE A 85 9.88 12.46 9.97
C ILE A 85 8.48 11.97 10.41
N GLY A 86 8.30 10.68 10.70
CA GLY A 86 7.04 10.10 11.14
C GLY A 86 5.98 9.98 10.03
N LEU A 87 6.39 10.00 8.74
CA LEU A 87 5.49 9.86 7.59
C LEU A 87 5.12 8.38 7.38
N PRO A 88 3.82 8.01 7.36
CA PRO A 88 3.43 6.61 7.20
C PRO A 88 3.62 6.09 5.77
N LEU A 89 4.02 4.82 5.68
CA LEU A 89 4.05 4.01 4.48
C LEU A 89 2.78 3.16 4.40
N CYS A 90 1.96 3.35 3.37
CA CYS A 90 0.85 2.45 3.04
C CYS A 90 1.34 1.39 2.06
N VAL A 91 1.06 0.10 2.30
CA VAL A 91 1.58 -0.96 1.44
C VAL A 91 0.45 -1.81 0.82
N HIS A 92 0.61 -2.16 -0.47
CA HIS A 92 -0.05 -3.30 -1.08
C HIS A 92 0.83 -4.52 -0.79
N GLY A 93 0.36 -5.40 0.08
CA GLY A 93 1.19 -6.43 0.70
C GLY A 93 1.17 -7.76 -0.04
N GLU A 94 1.53 -7.82 -1.33
CA GLU A 94 1.62 -9.06 -2.09
C GLU A 94 2.94 -9.14 -2.87
N VAL A 95 3.58 -10.34 -2.88
CA VAL A 95 4.69 -10.63 -3.82
C VAL A 95 4.14 -10.88 -5.22
N THR A 96 5.02 -10.74 -6.24
CA THR A 96 4.64 -10.89 -7.65
C THR A 96 5.33 -12.07 -8.34
N ASP A 97 6.07 -12.87 -7.61
CA ASP A 97 6.76 -14.06 -8.10
C ASP A 97 5.73 -15.03 -8.75
N SER A 98 6.04 -15.50 -9.95
CA SER A 98 5.14 -16.35 -10.75
C SER A 98 4.98 -17.78 -10.20
N ASP A 99 5.91 -18.23 -9.39
CA ASP A 99 5.93 -19.54 -8.73
C ASP A 99 5.21 -19.55 -7.38
N ILE A 100 4.81 -18.37 -6.88
CA ILE A 100 4.01 -18.24 -5.65
C ILE A 100 2.51 -18.26 -5.98
N ASP A 101 1.78 -19.18 -5.32
CA ASP A 101 0.32 -19.24 -5.44
C ASP A 101 -0.30 -17.87 -5.09
N ILE A 102 -1.21 -17.40 -5.92
CA ILE A 102 -1.85 -16.09 -5.76
C ILE A 102 -2.56 -15.94 -4.40
N PHE A 103 -2.98 -17.05 -3.80
CA PHE A 103 -3.62 -17.05 -2.48
C PHE A 103 -2.63 -17.01 -1.31
N ASP A 104 -1.34 -17.18 -1.56
CA ASP A 104 -0.29 -17.19 -0.54
C ASP A 104 0.61 -15.94 -0.60
N ARG A 105 0.44 -15.10 -1.61
CA ARG A 105 1.29 -13.92 -1.89
C ARG A 105 1.42 -12.94 -0.73
N GLU A 106 0.34 -12.75 0.04
CA GLU A 106 0.36 -11.83 1.18
C GLU A 106 1.22 -12.37 2.33
N ALA A 107 1.07 -13.65 2.68
CA ALA A 107 1.88 -14.28 3.71
C ALA A 107 3.38 -14.27 3.35
N VAL A 108 3.70 -14.55 2.09
CA VAL A 108 5.08 -14.50 1.58
C VAL A 108 5.64 -13.08 1.59
N PHE A 109 4.82 -12.06 1.27
CA PHE A 109 5.23 -10.65 1.34
C PHE A 109 5.58 -10.25 2.78
N ILE A 110 4.80 -10.66 3.75
CA ILE A 110 5.09 -10.39 5.16
C ILE A 110 6.47 -10.93 5.53
N ASP A 111 6.72 -12.20 5.22
CA ASP A 111 7.96 -12.89 5.60
C ASP A 111 9.20 -12.34 4.85
N ARG A 112 9.09 -12.18 3.52
CA ARG A 112 10.26 -11.87 2.68
C ARG A 112 10.53 -10.37 2.52
N VAL A 113 9.52 -9.51 2.73
CA VAL A 113 9.62 -8.08 2.43
C VAL A 113 9.31 -7.22 3.65
N LEU A 114 8.10 -7.33 4.21
CA LEU A 114 7.66 -6.39 5.22
C LEU A 114 8.40 -6.52 6.54
N ASP A 115 8.54 -7.75 7.06
CA ASP A 115 9.25 -7.99 8.32
C ASP A 115 10.73 -7.59 8.24
N PRO A 116 11.48 -7.93 7.17
CA PRO A 116 12.83 -7.38 6.96
C PRO A 116 12.88 -5.85 6.90
N ILE A 117 11.98 -5.19 6.18
CA ILE A 117 11.92 -3.72 6.13
C ILE A 117 11.75 -3.15 7.54
N ARG A 118 10.79 -3.65 8.31
CA ARG A 118 10.52 -3.15 9.67
C ARG A 118 11.69 -3.37 10.62
N ARG A 119 12.40 -4.49 10.51
CA ARG A 119 13.60 -4.77 11.31
C ARG A 119 14.77 -3.85 10.97
N THR A 120 14.93 -3.50 9.71
CA THR A 120 16.04 -2.66 9.23
C THR A 120 15.73 -1.17 9.31
N THR A 121 14.45 -0.79 9.41
CA THR A 121 14.01 0.61 9.50
C THR A 121 13.10 0.78 10.74
N PRO A 122 13.65 0.72 11.95
CA PRO A 122 12.88 0.87 13.18
C PRO A 122 12.23 2.25 13.25
N GLY A 123 10.99 2.29 13.75
CA GLY A 123 10.20 3.54 13.83
C GLY A 123 9.44 3.89 12.54
N LEU A 124 9.63 3.17 11.43
CA LEU A 124 8.81 3.35 10.24
C LEU A 124 7.35 2.98 10.55
N ARG A 125 6.46 3.95 10.40
CA ARG A 125 5.02 3.72 10.53
C ARG A 125 4.49 3.08 9.27
N VAL A 126 3.85 1.91 9.38
CA VAL A 126 3.33 1.17 8.22
C VAL A 126 1.84 0.92 8.37
N VAL A 127 1.11 1.03 7.27
CA VAL A 127 -0.27 0.56 7.16
C VAL A 127 -0.33 -0.53 6.10
N MET A 128 -0.59 -1.77 6.51
CA MET A 128 -0.94 -2.84 5.60
C MET A 128 -2.37 -2.61 5.11
N GLU A 129 -2.54 -2.11 3.90
CA GLU A 129 -3.87 -1.84 3.36
C GLU A 129 -4.53 -3.11 2.83
N HIS A 130 -5.87 -3.19 2.99
CA HIS A 130 -6.73 -4.25 2.43
C HIS A 130 -6.20 -5.67 2.65
N ILE A 131 -5.75 -5.99 3.87
CA ILE A 131 -5.27 -7.34 4.20
C ILE A 131 -6.36 -8.38 3.96
N THR A 132 -5.94 -9.60 3.58
CA THR A 132 -6.85 -10.66 3.11
C THR A 132 -6.64 -12.01 3.79
N THR A 133 -5.67 -12.13 4.69
CA THR A 133 -5.30 -13.40 5.32
C THR A 133 -5.27 -13.29 6.84
N SER A 134 -5.52 -14.43 7.51
CA SER A 134 -5.30 -14.57 8.95
C SER A 134 -3.83 -14.32 9.31
N ASN A 135 -2.88 -14.68 8.42
CA ASN A 135 -1.45 -14.38 8.62
C ASN A 135 -1.21 -12.88 8.80
N ALA A 136 -1.83 -12.03 7.97
CA ALA A 136 -1.69 -10.59 8.09
C ALA A 136 -2.36 -10.04 9.35
N VAL A 137 -3.51 -10.59 9.75
CA VAL A 137 -4.16 -10.24 11.02
C VAL A 137 -3.27 -10.58 12.21
N ASP A 138 -2.73 -11.79 12.24
CA ASP A 138 -1.86 -12.25 13.33
C ASP A 138 -0.55 -11.46 13.36
N TYR A 139 0.03 -11.18 12.20
CA TYR A 139 1.20 -10.32 12.11
C TYR A 139 0.91 -8.92 12.65
N ALA A 140 -0.16 -8.27 12.19
CA ALA A 140 -0.52 -6.93 12.67
C ALA A 140 -0.76 -6.89 14.19
N ARG A 141 -1.40 -7.92 14.75
CA ARG A 141 -1.65 -8.03 16.19
C ARG A 141 -0.40 -8.31 17.02
N SER A 142 0.62 -8.91 16.43
CA SER A 142 1.90 -9.21 17.09
C SER A 142 2.88 -8.04 17.12
N GLN A 143 2.60 -6.97 16.37
CA GLN A 143 3.47 -5.81 16.24
C GLN A 143 3.09 -4.70 17.23
N ASP A 144 3.94 -3.69 17.32
CA ASP A 144 3.73 -2.48 18.10
C ASP A 144 2.83 -1.46 17.38
N GLU A 145 2.63 -0.30 17.99
CA GLU A 145 1.81 0.81 17.51
C GLU A 145 2.29 1.45 16.19
N THR A 146 3.45 1.07 15.67
CA THR A 146 3.95 1.55 14.38
C THR A 146 3.39 0.77 13.20
N LEU A 147 2.64 -0.33 13.43
CA LEU A 147 1.95 -1.07 12.38
C LEU A 147 0.43 -1.02 12.56
N GLY A 148 -0.26 -0.51 11.55
CA GLY A 148 -1.71 -0.63 11.39
C GLY A 148 -2.08 -1.51 10.20
N ALA A 149 -3.34 -1.92 10.12
CA ALA A 149 -3.87 -2.63 8.97
C ALA A 149 -5.31 -2.18 8.67
N THR A 150 -5.72 -2.30 7.40
CA THR A 150 -7.10 -2.09 6.97
C THR A 150 -7.65 -3.32 6.27
N ILE A 151 -8.96 -3.55 6.40
CA ILE A 151 -9.66 -4.63 5.70
C ILE A 151 -10.80 -3.98 4.91
N THR A 152 -10.92 -4.33 3.63
CA THR A 152 -12.04 -3.86 2.82
C THR A 152 -13.27 -4.72 3.05
N THR A 153 -14.46 -4.14 2.90
CA THR A 153 -15.74 -4.80 3.19
C THR A 153 -15.91 -6.13 2.44
N HIS A 154 -15.52 -6.18 1.16
CA HIS A 154 -15.67 -7.39 0.37
C HIS A 154 -14.77 -8.54 0.85
N HIS A 155 -13.58 -8.25 1.41
CA HIS A 155 -12.72 -9.29 1.99
C HIS A 155 -13.28 -9.89 3.30
N LEU A 156 -14.26 -9.23 3.93
CA LEU A 156 -14.98 -9.76 5.10
C LEU A 156 -16.18 -10.63 4.73
N VAL A 157 -16.73 -10.50 3.50
CA VAL A 157 -18.01 -11.13 3.14
C VAL A 157 -17.91 -12.14 2.01
N ILE A 158 -16.80 -12.19 1.25
CA ILE A 158 -16.57 -13.16 0.18
C ILE A 158 -15.22 -13.87 0.33
N ASN A 159 -15.16 -15.09 -0.19
CA ASN A 159 -13.93 -15.86 -0.32
C ASN A 159 -13.71 -16.28 -1.79
N ARG A 160 -12.63 -17.01 -2.07
CA ARG A 160 -12.29 -17.46 -3.43
C ARG A 160 -13.38 -18.31 -4.10
N ASN A 161 -14.22 -19.02 -3.34
CA ASN A 161 -15.31 -19.81 -3.92
C ASN A 161 -16.35 -18.90 -4.59
N HIS A 162 -16.57 -17.69 -4.08
CA HIS A 162 -17.46 -16.72 -4.72
C HIS A 162 -16.94 -16.31 -6.11
N ILE A 163 -15.62 -16.35 -6.34
CA ILE A 163 -15.00 -16.04 -7.63
C ILE A 163 -15.02 -17.24 -8.58
N LEU A 164 -14.79 -18.46 -8.06
CA LEU A 164 -14.40 -19.62 -8.86
C LEU A 164 -15.44 -20.72 -8.92
N ALA A 165 -16.26 -20.95 -7.87
CA ALA A 165 -17.18 -22.07 -7.82
C ALA A 165 -18.36 -21.90 -8.79
N GLY A 166 -18.58 -22.93 -9.62
CA GLY A 166 -19.62 -22.91 -10.65
C GLY A 166 -19.27 -22.10 -11.90
N GLY A 167 -18.00 -21.76 -12.08
CA GLY A 167 -17.45 -20.95 -13.16
C GLY A 167 -16.87 -19.62 -12.66
N ILE A 168 -15.99 -19.04 -13.48
CA ILE A 168 -15.31 -17.79 -13.13
C ILE A 168 -16.31 -16.63 -13.12
N LYS A 169 -16.32 -15.86 -12.04
CA LYS A 169 -17.17 -14.68 -11.86
C LYS A 169 -16.32 -13.41 -11.79
N PRO A 170 -16.01 -12.78 -12.92
CA PRO A 170 -15.06 -11.67 -13.00
C PRO A 170 -15.46 -10.44 -12.19
N HIS A 171 -16.74 -10.24 -11.88
CA HIS A 171 -17.21 -9.12 -11.05
C HIS A 171 -16.78 -9.20 -9.59
N TYR A 172 -16.38 -10.39 -9.11
CA TYR A 172 -15.82 -10.57 -7.77
C TYR A 172 -14.29 -10.50 -7.74
N TYR A 173 -13.66 -10.32 -8.91
CA TYR A 173 -12.20 -10.24 -9.01
C TYR A 173 -11.71 -8.82 -8.76
N CYS A 174 -10.86 -8.67 -7.77
CA CYS A 174 -10.05 -7.46 -7.54
C CYS A 174 -8.71 -7.88 -6.92
N LEU A 175 -7.75 -6.99 -6.88
CA LEU A 175 -6.45 -7.24 -6.23
C LEU A 175 -6.34 -6.40 -4.95
N PRO A 176 -5.96 -7.05 -3.83
CA PRO A 176 -5.69 -8.47 -3.65
C PRO A 176 -6.97 -9.33 -3.84
N VAL A 177 -6.82 -10.53 -4.37
CA VAL A 177 -7.96 -11.45 -4.53
C VAL A 177 -8.46 -11.93 -3.17
N ALA A 178 -9.78 -12.18 -3.06
CA ALA A 178 -10.35 -12.85 -1.88
C ALA A 178 -9.74 -14.25 -1.71
N LYS A 179 -9.36 -14.58 -0.49
CA LYS A 179 -8.59 -15.78 -0.15
C LYS A 179 -9.49 -16.96 0.20
N ARG A 180 -8.95 -17.96 0.90
CA ARG A 180 -9.67 -19.14 1.38
C ARG A 180 -10.64 -18.76 2.51
N GLU A 181 -11.61 -19.62 2.81
CA GLU A 181 -12.58 -19.41 3.91
C GLU A 181 -11.93 -19.33 5.30
N GLU A 182 -10.77 -19.95 5.47
CA GLU A 182 -10.04 -19.97 6.74
C GLU A 182 -9.38 -18.63 7.11
N HIS A 183 -9.35 -17.70 6.18
CA HIS A 183 -8.78 -16.37 6.35
C HIS A 183 -9.83 -15.36 6.78
#